data_8765998e7d9ddcde62092a4316a235f0
#
_entry.id   8765998e7d9ddcde62092a4316a235f0
#
_cell.length_a   1.000
_cell.length_b   1.000
_cell.length_c   1.000
_cell.angle_alpha   90.00
_cell.angle_beta   90.00
_cell.angle_gamma   90.00
#
_symmetry.space_group_name_H-M   'P 1'
#
loop_
_entity.id
_entity.type
_entity.pdbx_description
1 polymer ?
#
loop_
_entity_poly.entity_id
_entity_poly.type
_entity_poly.pdbx_seq_one_letter_code
_entity_poly.pdbx_strand_id
1 'polypeptide(L)'
;IGTGLFLGSAQVIQSAGPSIILGYAIGGLIAFLIMRQLGEMIVHEPVAGSFSHFAYKYWGKFPGFLAGWNYWILYILVAMTELTAVAKYINYWWPHIPAWASVLFFFIVITLVNLGNVKFYGESEFWLSIIKVTAVISMIVFGLYLILTADASSGASFSNLWTAGGFFPNGFEGLFYMLAFLMFAFGGIELIGMAAAEAENPEKTIPKAINQVVFRI
;
A
#
# COMPACT_ATOMS: atom_id res chain seq x y z
N ILE A 1 3.08 -1.20 -0.57
CA ILE A 1 3.43 -0.86 -1.96
C ILE A 1 2.71 -1.83 -2.89
N GLY A 2 1.75 -1.34 -3.66
CA GLY A 2 0.93 -2.15 -4.58
C GLY A 2 0.18 -1.27 -5.58
N THR A 3 -1.00 -1.68 -6.02
CA THR A 3 -1.84 -0.95 -6.98
C THR A 3 -2.20 0.45 -6.53
N GLY A 4 -2.31 0.70 -5.22
CA GLY A 4 -2.53 2.03 -4.66
C GLY A 4 -1.44 3.03 -5.08
N LEU A 5 -0.17 2.61 -5.12
CA LEU A 5 0.93 3.45 -5.59
C LEU A 5 1.05 3.42 -7.13
N PHE A 6 1.05 2.23 -7.74
CA PHE A 6 1.35 2.12 -9.18
C PHE A 6 0.19 2.52 -10.09
N LEU A 7 -1.04 2.16 -9.75
CA LEU A 7 -2.22 2.50 -10.55
C LEU A 7 -2.97 3.71 -10.00
N GLY A 8 -3.11 3.80 -8.68
CA GLY A 8 -3.86 4.86 -8.01
C GLY A 8 -3.16 6.22 -8.05
N SER A 9 -1.82 6.26 -8.12
CA SER A 9 -1.05 7.51 -8.11
C SER A 9 -1.43 8.46 -9.26
N ALA A 10 -1.78 7.94 -10.43
CA ALA A 10 -2.18 8.77 -11.57
C ALA A 10 -3.42 9.62 -11.21
N GLN A 11 -4.43 9.01 -10.59
CA GLN A 11 -5.65 9.69 -10.18
C GLN A 11 -5.39 10.67 -9.02
N VAL A 12 -4.52 10.28 -8.10
CA VAL A 12 -4.11 11.12 -6.96
C VAL A 12 -3.35 12.37 -7.45
N ILE A 13 -2.41 12.20 -8.41
CA ILE A 13 -1.68 13.31 -9.02
C ILE A 13 -2.63 14.24 -9.77
N GLN A 14 -3.60 13.71 -10.51
CA GLN A 14 -4.59 14.54 -11.22
C GLN A 14 -5.46 15.35 -10.25
N SER A 15 -5.80 14.77 -9.08
CA SER A 15 -6.66 15.44 -8.10
C SER A 15 -5.91 16.47 -7.26
N ALA A 16 -4.70 16.18 -6.84
CA ALA A 16 -3.95 17.00 -5.89
C ALA A 16 -2.78 17.77 -6.50
N GLY A 17 -2.31 17.38 -7.70
CA GLY A 17 -1.10 17.95 -8.28
C GLY A 17 0.13 17.77 -7.38
N PRO A 18 1.04 18.74 -7.31
CA PRO A 18 2.24 18.68 -6.48
C PRO A 18 1.98 18.54 -4.98
N SER A 19 0.79 18.92 -4.50
CA SER A 19 0.41 18.76 -3.08
C SER A 19 0.30 17.31 -2.63
N ILE A 20 0.40 16.35 -3.56
CA ILE A 20 0.55 14.91 -3.26
C ILE A 20 1.69 14.65 -2.28
N ILE A 21 2.78 15.44 -2.32
CA ILE A 21 3.91 15.33 -1.41
C ILE A 21 3.46 15.51 0.05
N LEU A 22 2.64 16.54 0.31
CA LEU A 22 2.06 16.79 1.63
C LEU A 22 1.10 15.68 2.03
N GLY A 23 0.30 15.19 1.09
CA GLY A 23 -0.61 14.08 1.35
C GLY A 23 0.11 12.82 1.80
N TYR A 24 1.18 12.42 1.11
CA TYR A 24 2.00 11.29 1.54
C TYR A 24 2.67 11.53 2.90
N ALA A 25 3.15 12.75 3.18
CA ALA A 25 3.73 13.09 4.47
C ALA A 25 2.69 12.99 5.61
N ILE A 26 1.49 13.55 5.42
CA ILE A 26 0.40 13.49 6.41
C ILE A 26 -0.11 12.06 6.57
N GLY A 27 -0.42 11.39 5.46
CA GLY A 27 -0.92 10.01 5.47
C GLY A 27 0.09 9.04 6.09
N GLY A 28 1.37 9.19 5.76
CA GLY A 28 2.45 8.39 6.33
C GLY A 28 2.62 8.62 7.84
N LEU A 29 2.50 9.86 8.30
CA LEU A 29 2.53 10.17 9.74
C LEU A 29 1.35 9.54 10.46
N ILE A 30 0.14 9.64 9.91
CA ILE A 30 -1.07 9.02 10.49
C ILE A 30 -0.91 7.51 10.53
N ALA A 31 -0.49 6.90 9.42
CA ALA A 31 -0.27 5.46 9.32
C ALA A 31 0.77 4.98 10.35
N PHE A 32 1.87 5.72 10.50
CA PHE A 32 2.90 5.43 11.51
C PHE A 32 2.35 5.49 12.94
N LEU A 33 1.60 6.54 13.28
CA LEU A 33 1.02 6.68 14.62
C LEU A 33 0.03 5.55 14.94
N ILE A 34 -0.81 5.17 13.97
CA ILE A 34 -1.73 4.03 14.11
C ILE A 34 -0.96 2.74 14.34
N MET A 35 0.08 2.49 13.52
CA MET A 35 0.89 1.28 13.64
C MET A 35 1.68 1.22 14.94
N ARG A 36 2.15 2.35 15.44
CA ARG A 36 2.81 2.42 16.72
C ARG A 36 1.87 2.04 17.88
N GLN A 37 0.66 2.60 17.88
CA GLN A 37 -0.36 2.27 18.89
C GLN A 37 -0.76 0.79 18.84
N LEU A 38 -1.00 0.28 17.63
CA LEU A 38 -1.31 -1.13 17.43
C LEU A 38 -0.17 -2.03 17.91
N GLY A 39 1.07 -1.64 17.59
CA GLY A 39 2.25 -2.38 18.01
C GLY A 39 2.45 -2.45 19.51
N GLU A 40 2.19 -1.35 20.23
CA GLU A 40 2.24 -1.34 21.71
C GLU A 40 1.21 -2.33 22.29
N MET A 41 -0.01 -2.39 21.74
CA MET A 41 -1.02 -3.37 22.17
C MET A 41 -0.60 -4.81 21.88
N ILE A 42 -0.03 -5.07 20.71
CA ILE A 42 0.37 -6.41 20.27
C ILE A 42 1.58 -6.92 21.04
N VAL A 43 2.55 -6.07 21.37
CA VAL A 43 3.70 -6.46 22.21
C VAL A 43 3.23 -6.89 23.59
N HIS A 44 2.21 -6.20 24.12
CA HIS A 44 1.65 -6.56 25.43
C HIS A 44 0.80 -7.85 25.38
N GLU A 45 0.08 -8.06 24.27
CA GLU A 45 -0.80 -9.22 24.09
C GLU A 45 -0.76 -9.68 22.63
N PRO A 46 0.19 -10.57 22.28
CA PRO A 46 0.32 -11.08 20.91
C PRO A 46 -0.79 -12.08 20.58
N VAL A 47 -1.79 -11.60 19.82
CA VAL A 47 -2.97 -12.39 19.43
C VAL A 47 -3.20 -12.33 17.93
N ALA A 48 -3.58 -13.45 17.31
CA ALA A 48 -3.85 -13.54 15.88
C ALA A 48 -4.98 -12.62 15.40
N GLY A 49 -5.93 -12.29 16.27
CA GLY A 49 -7.04 -11.38 15.95
C GLY A 49 -6.65 -9.91 15.85
N SER A 50 -5.43 -9.52 16.34
CA SER A 50 -4.90 -8.17 16.28
C SER A 50 -5.93 -7.09 16.64
N PHE A 51 -6.12 -6.07 15.80
CA PHE A 51 -7.03 -4.95 16.07
C PHE A 51 -8.50 -5.37 16.29
N SER A 52 -8.98 -6.44 15.67
CA SER A 52 -10.36 -6.93 15.88
C SER A 52 -10.52 -7.58 17.27
N HIS A 53 -9.48 -8.26 17.77
CA HIS A 53 -9.46 -8.76 19.15
C HIS A 53 -9.48 -7.60 20.15
N PHE A 54 -8.67 -6.56 19.94
CA PHE A 54 -8.65 -5.39 20.82
C PHE A 54 -9.96 -4.62 20.79
N ALA A 55 -10.60 -4.49 19.64
CA ALA A 55 -11.94 -3.90 19.54
C ALA A 55 -12.97 -4.72 20.32
N TYR A 56 -12.92 -6.05 20.25
CA TYR A 56 -13.78 -6.92 21.05
C TYR A 56 -13.53 -6.78 22.55
N LYS A 57 -12.26 -6.77 22.96
CA LYS A 57 -11.85 -6.74 24.35
C LYS A 57 -12.21 -5.42 25.04
N TYR A 58 -11.93 -4.30 24.40
CA TYR A 58 -12.05 -2.98 25.02
C TYR A 58 -13.37 -2.26 24.72
N TRP A 59 -13.99 -2.53 23.56
CA TRP A 59 -15.22 -1.87 23.13
C TRP A 59 -16.44 -2.80 23.12
N GLY A 60 -16.22 -4.12 23.17
CA GLY A 60 -17.28 -5.11 23.29
C GLY A 60 -17.52 -5.94 22.01
N LYS A 61 -18.53 -6.82 22.09
CA LYS A 61 -18.80 -7.83 21.05
C LYS A 61 -19.10 -7.25 19.67
N PHE A 62 -19.95 -6.22 19.63
CA PHE A 62 -20.37 -5.63 18.35
C PHE A 62 -19.25 -4.92 17.60
N PRO A 63 -18.44 -4.02 18.21
CA PRO A 63 -17.28 -3.42 17.56
C PRO A 63 -16.24 -4.45 17.08
N GLY A 64 -15.97 -5.48 17.88
CA GLY A 64 -15.06 -6.54 17.48
C GLY A 64 -15.56 -7.33 16.26
N PHE A 65 -16.84 -7.69 16.24
CA PHE A 65 -17.48 -8.33 15.10
C PHE A 65 -17.43 -7.43 13.86
N LEU A 66 -17.78 -6.15 14.01
CA LEU A 66 -17.79 -5.20 12.90
C LEU A 66 -16.39 -5.00 12.32
N ALA A 67 -15.37 -4.87 13.18
CA ALA A 67 -13.97 -4.74 12.76
C ALA A 67 -13.50 -5.94 11.94
N GLY A 68 -13.78 -7.17 12.40
CA GLY A 68 -13.41 -8.40 11.69
C GLY A 68 -14.12 -8.52 10.34
N TRP A 69 -15.41 -8.27 10.28
CA TRP A 69 -16.18 -8.35 9.03
C TRP A 69 -15.79 -7.26 8.03
N ASN A 70 -15.60 -6.01 8.47
CA ASN A 70 -15.10 -4.94 7.60
C ASN A 70 -13.75 -5.28 7.01
N TYR A 71 -12.86 -5.87 7.80
CA TYR A 71 -11.55 -6.26 7.31
C TYR A 71 -11.64 -7.39 6.28
N TRP A 72 -12.48 -8.39 6.51
CA TRP A 72 -12.70 -9.46 5.54
C TRP A 72 -13.26 -8.93 4.20
N ILE A 73 -14.30 -8.08 4.26
CA ILE A 73 -14.86 -7.43 3.06
C ILE A 73 -13.80 -6.58 2.35
N LEU A 74 -13.02 -5.81 3.11
CA LEU A 74 -11.93 -5.00 2.55
C LEU A 74 -10.98 -5.85 1.71
N TYR A 75 -10.52 -7.00 2.23
CA TYR A 75 -9.60 -7.85 1.49
C TYR A 75 -10.20 -8.53 0.26
N ILE A 76 -11.48 -8.83 0.28
CA ILE A 76 -12.18 -9.27 -0.95
C ILE A 76 -12.15 -8.16 -2.00
N LEU A 77 -12.49 -6.93 -1.63
CA LEU A 77 -12.48 -5.79 -2.54
C LEU A 77 -11.06 -5.46 -3.04
N VAL A 78 -10.06 -5.56 -2.17
CA VAL A 78 -8.65 -5.42 -2.53
C VAL A 78 -8.25 -6.47 -3.56
N ALA A 79 -8.56 -7.75 -3.33
CA ALA A 79 -8.25 -8.82 -4.26
C ALA A 79 -8.89 -8.59 -5.65
N MET A 80 -10.15 -8.14 -5.68
CA MET A 80 -10.84 -7.78 -6.93
C MET A 80 -10.12 -6.62 -7.65
N THR A 81 -9.69 -5.61 -6.91
CA THR A 81 -8.96 -4.45 -7.46
C THR A 81 -7.60 -4.85 -8.00
N GLU A 82 -6.83 -5.66 -7.27
CA GLU A 82 -5.52 -6.15 -7.68
C GLU A 82 -5.62 -7.00 -8.96
N LEU A 83 -6.56 -7.93 -9.04
CA LEU A 83 -6.79 -8.75 -10.24
C LEU A 83 -7.20 -7.90 -11.44
N THR A 84 -8.03 -6.88 -11.23
CA THR A 84 -8.44 -5.94 -12.29
C THR A 84 -7.25 -5.11 -12.78
N ALA A 85 -6.36 -4.68 -11.87
CA ALA A 85 -5.15 -3.96 -12.23
C ALA A 85 -4.20 -4.81 -13.07
N VAL A 86 -3.99 -6.07 -12.67
CA VAL A 86 -3.18 -7.03 -13.44
C VAL A 86 -3.73 -7.18 -14.86
N ALA A 87 -5.05 -7.31 -15.02
CA ALA A 87 -5.68 -7.41 -16.34
C ALA A 87 -5.41 -6.16 -17.20
N LYS A 88 -5.44 -4.95 -16.60
CA LYS A 88 -5.10 -3.70 -17.29
C LYS A 88 -3.63 -3.68 -17.75
N TYR A 89 -2.69 -4.13 -16.89
CA TYR A 89 -1.28 -4.19 -17.25
C TYR A 89 -1.01 -5.21 -18.37
N ILE A 90 -1.62 -6.39 -18.31
CA ILE A 90 -1.51 -7.38 -19.39
C ILE A 90 -2.08 -6.85 -20.67
N ASN A 91 -3.25 -6.22 -20.65
CA ASN A 91 -3.89 -5.67 -21.84
C ASN A 91 -3.09 -4.53 -22.48
N TYR A 92 -2.31 -3.78 -21.70
CA TYR A 92 -1.41 -2.75 -22.22
C TYR A 92 -0.34 -3.34 -23.17
N TRP A 93 0.25 -4.48 -22.77
CA TRP A 93 1.30 -5.14 -23.57
C TRP A 93 0.72 -6.11 -24.61
N TRP A 94 -0.40 -6.76 -24.29
CA TRP A 94 -1.07 -7.75 -25.14
C TRP A 94 -2.57 -7.45 -25.25
N PRO A 95 -2.96 -6.48 -26.11
CA PRO A 95 -4.37 -6.02 -26.23
C PRO A 95 -5.35 -7.12 -26.67
N HIS A 96 -4.85 -8.18 -27.30
CA HIS A 96 -5.67 -9.29 -27.79
C HIS A 96 -6.05 -10.30 -26.68
N ILE A 97 -5.41 -10.24 -25.51
CA ILE A 97 -5.77 -11.12 -24.40
C ILE A 97 -6.99 -10.55 -23.68
N PRO A 98 -8.12 -11.29 -23.61
CA PRO A 98 -9.29 -10.80 -22.92
C PRO A 98 -9.04 -10.67 -21.42
N ALA A 99 -9.55 -9.62 -20.79
CA ALA A 99 -9.31 -9.30 -19.38
C ALA A 99 -9.66 -10.47 -18.44
N TRP A 100 -10.75 -11.18 -18.70
CA TRP A 100 -11.17 -12.32 -17.87
C TRP A 100 -10.14 -13.45 -17.85
N ALA A 101 -9.43 -13.70 -18.97
CA ALA A 101 -8.43 -14.76 -19.03
C ALA A 101 -7.21 -14.41 -18.16
N SER A 102 -6.78 -13.14 -18.19
CA SER A 102 -5.71 -12.66 -17.29
C SER A 102 -6.12 -12.76 -15.83
N VAL A 103 -7.33 -12.32 -15.48
CA VAL A 103 -7.88 -12.41 -14.12
C VAL A 103 -7.90 -13.86 -13.65
N LEU A 104 -8.46 -14.77 -14.45
CA LEU A 104 -8.57 -16.19 -14.10
C LEU A 104 -7.19 -16.85 -13.90
N PHE A 105 -6.26 -16.56 -14.81
CA PHE A 105 -4.90 -17.08 -14.73
C PHE A 105 -4.21 -16.66 -13.43
N PHE A 106 -4.19 -15.37 -13.12
CA PHE A 106 -3.55 -14.89 -11.90
C PHE A 106 -4.30 -15.29 -10.63
N PHE A 107 -5.62 -15.39 -10.66
CA PHE A 107 -6.41 -15.93 -9.56
C PHE A 107 -6.00 -17.36 -9.24
N ILE A 108 -5.87 -18.22 -10.27
CA ILE A 108 -5.41 -19.61 -10.08
C ILE A 108 -3.98 -19.64 -9.53
N VAL A 109 -3.06 -18.87 -10.10
CA VAL A 109 -1.65 -18.82 -9.65
C VAL A 109 -1.57 -18.40 -8.17
N ILE A 110 -2.24 -17.32 -7.79
CA ILE A 110 -2.25 -16.83 -6.40
C ILE A 110 -2.86 -17.88 -5.47
N THR A 111 -3.96 -18.51 -5.89
CA THR A 111 -4.61 -19.58 -5.10
C THR A 111 -3.67 -20.75 -4.88
N LEU A 112 -2.96 -21.21 -5.92
CA LEU A 112 -1.99 -22.30 -5.81
C LEU A 112 -0.82 -21.96 -4.89
N VAL A 113 -0.31 -20.70 -4.94
CA VAL A 113 0.73 -20.23 -4.02
C VAL A 113 0.24 -20.24 -2.58
N ASN A 114 -1.01 -19.82 -2.34
CA ASN A 114 -1.60 -19.79 -1.00
C ASN A 114 -1.93 -21.21 -0.45
N LEU A 115 -2.20 -22.16 -1.32
CA LEU A 115 -2.40 -23.57 -0.92
C LEU A 115 -1.07 -24.28 -0.62
N GLY A 116 0.06 -23.65 -0.95
CA GLY A 116 1.39 -24.13 -0.61
C GLY A 116 1.69 -24.09 0.89
N ASN A 117 2.89 -24.53 1.26
CA ASN A 117 3.32 -24.44 2.66
C ASN A 117 3.71 -22.98 3.01
N VAL A 118 3.62 -22.66 4.30
CA VAL A 118 3.90 -21.30 4.84
C VAL A 118 5.30 -20.81 4.48
N LYS A 119 6.29 -21.68 4.45
CA LYS A 119 7.67 -21.33 4.07
C LYS A 119 7.77 -20.89 2.62
N PHE A 120 7.12 -21.61 1.70
CA PHE A 120 7.08 -21.24 0.28
C PHE A 120 6.36 -19.91 0.06
N TYR A 121 5.26 -19.68 0.77
CA TYR A 121 4.53 -18.42 0.75
C TYR A 121 5.41 -17.27 1.21
N GLY A 122 6.06 -17.37 2.37
CA GLY A 122 6.93 -16.32 2.91
C GLY A 122 8.13 -16.01 2.03
N GLU A 123 8.74 -17.03 1.41
CA GLU A 123 9.85 -16.82 0.48
C GLU A 123 9.40 -16.13 -0.82
N SER A 124 8.24 -16.52 -1.34
CA SER A 124 7.65 -15.87 -2.51
C SER A 124 7.33 -14.40 -2.23
N GLU A 125 6.73 -14.08 -1.08
CA GLU A 125 6.42 -12.72 -0.66
C GLU A 125 7.68 -11.86 -0.51
N PHE A 126 8.74 -12.41 0.05
CA PHE A 126 10.03 -11.73 0.19
C PHE A 126 10.59 -11.31 -1.18
N TRP A 127 10.67 -12.21 -2.15
CA TRP A 127 11.18 -11.90 -3.49
C TRP A 127 10.29 -10.92 -4.24
N LEU A 128 8.97 -11.08 -4.19
CA LEU A 128 8.01 -10.15 -4.77
C LEU A 128 8.10 -8.76 -4.13
N SER A 129 8.39 -8.68 -2.83
CA SER A 129 8.60 -7.40 -2.13
C SER A 129 9.87 -6.69 -2.60
N ILE A 130 10.98 -7.42 -2.81
CA ILE A 130 12.21 -6.85 -3.36
C ILE A 130 11.97 -6.26 -4.75
N ILE A 131 11.24 -6.95 -5.62
CA ILE A 131 10.91 -6.46 -6.96
C ILE A 131 10.17 -5.12 -6.88
N LYS A 132 9.16 -5.01 -6.01
CA LYS A 132 8.40 -3.76 -5.82
C LYS A 132 9.29 -2.61 -5.32
N VAL A 133 10.12 -2.87 -4.34
CA VAL A 133 11.05 -1.86 -3.78
C VAL A 133 12.05 -1.41 -4.84
N THR A 134 12.62 -2.36 -5.56
CA THR A 134 13.57 -2.06 -6.66
C THR A 134 12.91 -1.21 -7.75
N ALA A 135 11.67 -1.53 -8.12
CA ALA A 135 10.93 -0.74 -9.10
C ALA A 135 10.73 0.71 -8.65
N VAL A 136 10.35 0.94 -7.39
CA VAL A 136 10.19 2.30 -6.84
C VAL A 136 11.52 3.05 -6.79
N ILE A 137 12.59 2.43 -6.31
CA ILE A 137 13.92 3.04 -6.28
C ILE A 137 14.38 3.39 -7.71
N SER A 138 14.18 2.48 -8.66
CA SER A 138 14.52 2.72 -10.07
C SER A 138 13.73 3.89 -10.65
N MET A 139 12.44 4.02 -10.34
CA MET A 139 11.63 5.17 -10.75
C MET A 139 12.17 6.49 -10.18
N ILE A 140 12.56 6.51 -8.90
CA ILE A 140 13.14 7.70 -8.25
C ILE A 140 14.46 8.08 -8.92
N VAL A 141 15.39 7.12 -9.06
CA VAL A 141 16.71 7.35 -9.66
C VAL A 141 16.57 7.82 -11.11
N PHE A 142 15.74 7.14 -11.90
CA PHE A 142 15.52 7.50 -13.29
C PHE A 142 14.82 8.85 -13.45
N GLY A 143 13.83 9.14 -12.59
CA GLY A 143 13.15 10.43 -12.57
C GLY A 143 14.10 11.58 -12.22
N LEU A 144 14.95 11.40 -11.21
CA LEU A 144 16.00 12.37 -10.87
C LEU A 144 17.01 12.55 -12.02
N TYR A 145 17.44 11.46 -12.62
CA TYR A 145 18.32 11.52 -13.79
C TYR A 145 17.70 12.35 -14.92
N LEU A 146 16.45 12.10 -15.26
CA LEU A 146 15.74 12.86 -16.28
C LEU A 146 15.65 14.36 -15.94
N ILE A 147 15.34 14.72 -14.69
CA ILE A 147 15.24 16.13 -14.27
C ILE A 147 16.60 16.84 -14.35
N LEU A 148 17.69 16.14 -14.04
CA LEU A 148 19.04 16.71 -14.02
C LEU A 148 19.71 16.78 -15.39
N THR A 149 19.34 15.90 -16.33
CA THR A 149 20.00 15.76 -17.65
C THR A 149 19.12 16.19 -18.82
N ALA A 150 17.85 16.44 -18.58
CA ALA A 150 16.89 16.73 -19.62
C ALA A 150 17.12 18.13 -20.21
N ASP A 151 17.06 18.22 -21.53
CA ASP A 151 17.04 19.49 -22.25
C ASP A 151 15.75 20.25 -21.95
N ALA A 152 15.78 21.58 -22.10
CA ALA A 152 14.63 22.44 -21.87
C ALA A 152 13.37 22.05 -22.68
N SER A 153 13.55 21.33 -23.79
CA SER A 153 12.47 20.80 -24.64
C SER A 153 11.74 19.59 -24.07
N SER A 154 12.32 18.88 -23.10
CA SER A 154 11.73 17.65 -22.52
C SER A 154 10.60 17.94 -21.52
N GLY A 155 10.47 19.18 -21.04
CA GLY A 155 9.50 19.56 -20.03
C GLY A 155 9.77 19.03 -18.61
N ALA A 156 10.85 18.23 -18.41
CA ALA A 156 11.21 17.69 -17.09
C ALA A 156 11.94 18.77 -16.27
N SER A 157 11.29 19.29 -15.23
CA SER A 157 11.87 20.32 -14.38
C SER A 157 11.23 20.36 -12.99
N PHE A 158 12.00 20.71 -11.98
CA PHE A 158 11.47 21.02 -10.65
C PHE A 158 10.50 22.19 -10.65
N SER A 159 10.61 23.12 -11.63
CA SER A 159 9.68 24.24 -11.76
C SER A 159 8.23 23.79 -11.98
N ASN A 160 8.01 22.58 -12.48
CA ASN A 160 6.67 22.01 -12.68
C ASN A 160 5.87 21.92 -11.38
N LEU A 161 6.54 21.88 -10.22
CA LEU A 161 5.88 21.94 -8.91
C LEU A 161 5.12 23.25 -8.67
N TRP A 162 5.43 24.29 -9.43
CA TRP A 162 4.89 25.65 -9.22
C TRP A 162 4.23 26.24 -10.46
N THR A 163 4.65 25.84 -11.64
CA THR A 163 4.24 26.46 -12.92
C THR A 163 2.92 25.93 -13.46
N ALA A 164 2.55 24.68 -13.16
CA ALA A 164 1.35 24.03 -13.68
C ALA A 164 0.14 24.20 -12.74
N GLY A 165 -0.28 25.44 -12.49
CA GLY A 165 -1.42 25.73 -11.59
C GLY A 165 -1.02 25.93 -10.12
N GLY A 166 0.30 25.98 -9.81
CA GLY A 166 0.83 26.10 -8.46
C GLY A 166 0.91 24.78 -7.70
N PHE A 167 1.29 24.86 -6.42
CA PHE A 167 1.45 23.69 -5.57
C PHE A 167 0.10 23.02 -5.21
N PHE A 168 -0.98 23.79 -5.17
CA PHE A 168 -2.35 23.33 -4.93
C PHE A 168 -3.26 23.68 -6.12
N PRO A 169 -3.11 23.02 -7.27
CA PRO A 169 -3.85 23.39 -8.48
C PRO A 169 -5.37 23.24 -8.34
N ASN A 170 -5.82 22.32 -7.49
CA ASN A 170 -7.23 22.06 -7.19
C ASN A 170 -7.59 22.47 -5.74
N GLY A 171 -6.82 23.39 -5.14
CA GLY A 171 -7.04 23.87 -3.79
C GLY A 171 -6.89 22.77 -2.72
N PHE A 172 -7.38 23.08 -1.52
CA PHE A 172 -7.37 22.11 -0.42
C PHE A 172 -8.36 20.95 -0.62
N GLU A 173 -9.40 21.13 -1.40
CA GLU A 173 -10.36 20.07 -1.71
C GLU A 173 -9.67 18.88 -2.43
N GLY A 174 -8.79 19.18 -3.38
CA GLY A 174 -7.98 18.17 -4.06
C GLY A 174 -7.10 17.37 -3.09
N LEU A 175 -6.51 18.05 -2.09
CA LEU A 175 -5.72 17.40 -1.04
C LEU A 175 -6.57 16.48 -0.16
N PHE A 176 -7.75 16.93 0.29
CA PHE A 176 -8.64 16.11 1.11
C PHE A 176 -9.18 14.89 0.33
N TYR A 177 -9.56 15.10 -0.93
CA TYR A 177 -10.03 14.02 -1.79
C TYR A 177 -8.95 12.94 -1.97
N MET A 178 -7.72 13.37 -2.21
CA MET A 178 -6.61 12.43 -2.37
C MET A 178 -6.27 11.67 -1.07
N LEU A 179 -6.44 12.25 0.13
CA LEU A 179 -6.16 11.56 1.38
C LEU A 179 -6.99 10.29 1.54
N ALA A 180 -8.23 10.28 1.05
CA ALA A 180 -9.07 9.08 1.05
C ALA A 180 -8.47 7.95 0.20
N PHE A 181 -7.97 8.27 -1.00
CA PHE A 181 -7.28 7.30 -1.85
C PHE A 181 -5.92 6.89 -1.29
N LEU A 182 -5.24 7.83 -0.65
CA LEU A 182 -3.92 7.58 -0.09
C LEU A 182 -3.95 6.57 1.05
N MET A 183 -5.02 6.55 1.86
CA MET A 183 -5.19 5.54 2.91
C MET A 183 -5.20 4.12 2.35
N PHE A 184 -5.74 3.92 1.15
CA PHE A 184 -5.65 2.64 0.45
C PHE A 184 -4.21 2.26 0.07
N ALA A 185 -3.38 3.25 -0.31
CA ALA A 185 -1.97 2.99 -0.63
C ALA A 185 -1.14 2.56 0.59
N PHE A 186 -1.55 2.93 1.79
CA PHE A 186 -0.95 2.50 3.06
C PHE A 186 -1.56 1.22 3.62
N GLY A 187 -2.65 0.70 3.03
CA GLY A 187 -3.24 -0.58 3.44
C GLY A 187 -2.25 -1.73 3.38
N GLY A 188 -2.39 -2.69 4.28
CA GLY A 188 -1.52 -3.85 4.41
C GLY A 188 -0.41 -3.72 5.46
N ILE A 189 -0.14 -2.52 6.00
CA ILE A 189 0.83 -2.36 7.09
C ILE A 189 0.35 -3.01 8.38
N GLU A 190 -0.95 -3.08 8.60
CA GLU A 190 -1.61 -3.72 9.74
C GLU A 190 -1.40 -5.25 9.79
N LEU A 191 -1.02 -5.87 8.67
CA LEU A 191 -0.67 -7.30 8.59
C LEU A 191 0.50 -7.66 9.53
N ILE A 192 1.38 -6.70 9.84
CA ILE A 192 2.43 -6.89 10.85
C ILE A 192 1.80 -7.31 12.19
N GLY A 193 0.66 -6.72 12.53
CA GLY A 193 -0.06 -7.04 13.75
C GLY A 193 -0.65 -8.45 13.74
N MET A 194 -1.11 -8.91 12.60
CA MET A 194 -1.68 -10.27 12.47
C MET A 194 -0.60 -11.34 12.47
N ALA A 195 0.54 -11.07 11.82
CA ALA A 195 1.70 -11.96 11.80
C ALA A 195 2.43 -12.05 13.17
N ALA A 196 2.13 -11.14 14.10
CA ALA A 196 2.79 -11.08 15.38
C ALA A 196 2.58 -12.32 16.25
N ALA A 197 1.41 -12.96 16.15
CA ALA A 197 1.11 -14.19 16.89
C ALA A 197 1.92 -15.41 16.39
N GLU A 198 2.48 -15.32 15.18
CA GLU A 198 3.31 -16.36 14.56
C GLU A 198 4.82 -16.09 14.74
N ALA A 199 5.18 -14.92 15.30
CA ALA A 199 6.58 -14.54 15.48
C ALA A 199 7.21 -15.24 16.68
N GLU A 200 8.42 -15.78 16.52
CA GLU A 200 9.16 -16.48 17.60
C GLU A 200 9.46 -15.59 18.81
N ASN A 201 9.68 -14.28 18.62
CA ASN A 201 9.97 -13.29 19.67
C ASN A 201 9.23 -11.97 19.39
N PRO A 202 7.90 -11.89 19.61
CA PRO A 202 7.11 -10.73 19.28
C PRO A 202 7.59 -9.44 19.95
N GLU A 203 8.02 -9.51 21.22
CA GLU A 203 8.52 -8.35 21.98
C GLU A 203 9.73 -7.65 21.33
N LYS A 204 10.57 -8.38 20.59
CA LYS A 204 11.74 -7.84 19.88
C LYS A 204 11.49 -7.57 18.41
N THR A 205 10.73 -8.44 17.75
CA THR A 205 10.52 -8.37 16.30
C THR A 205 9.50 -7.32 15.90
N ILE A 206 8.42 -7.18 16.66
CA ILE A 206 7.34 -6.23 16.37
C ILE A 206 7.80 -4.76 16.43
N PRO A 207 8.46 -4.28 17.51
CA PRO A 207 8.95 -2.91 17.55
C PRO A 207 9.93 -2.59 16.43
N LYS A 208 10.79 -3.56 16.08
CA LYS A 208 11.73 -3.41 14.97
C LYS A 208 11.00 -3.31 13.62
N ALA A 209 10.00 -4.15 13.38
CA ALA A 209 9.19 -4.13 12.17
C ALA A 209 8.43 -2.79 12.04
N ILE A 210 7.80 -2.31 13.11
CA ILE A 210 7.07 -1.04 13.12
C ILE A 210 8.00 0.15 12.83
N ASN A 211 9.17 0.20 13.47
CA ASN A 211 10.15 1.24 13.21
C ASN A 211 10.65 1.21 11.75
N GLN A 212 10.77 0.04 11.15
CA GLN A 212 11.13 -0.08 9.73
C GLN A 212 10.03 0.41 8.78
N VAL A 213 8.76 0.38 9.18
CA VAL A 213 7.66 0.93 8.39
C VAL A 213 7.89 2.40 8.08
N VAL A 214 8.38 3.19 9.04
CA VAL A 214 8.68 4.64 8.86
C VAL A 214 9.62 4.89 7.67
N PHE A 215 10.62 4.03 7.51
CA PHE A 215 11.60 4.18 6.41
C PHE A 215 11.08 3.65 5.07
N ARG A 216 9.94 2.94 5.07
CA ARG A 216 9.31 2.39 3.87
C ARG A 216 8.17 3.26 3.34
N ILE A 217 7.63 4.11 4.17
CA ILE A 217 6.60 5.10 3.85
C ILE A 217 7.25 6.39 3.32
#